data_a66bf8c63327a9c6dcdb00f0de55880f
#
_entry.id   a66bf8c63327a9c6dcdb00f0de55880f
#
_cell.length_a   1.000
_cell.length_b   1.000
_cell.length_c   1.000
_cell.angle_alpha   90.00
_cell.angle_beta   90.00
_cell.angle_gamma   90.00
#
_symmetry.space_group_name_H-M   'P 1'
#
loop_
_entity.id
_entity.type
_entity.pdbx_description
1 polymer ?
#
loop_
_entity_poly.entity_id
_entity_poly.type
_entity_poly.pdbx_seq_one_letter_code
_entity_poly.pdbx_strand_id
1 'polypeptide(L)'
;MKTHQKIIPTLWIPLTGILTVNLLLNACAQTTLKDAFKKDFLVGGALNQAAFTGQNATAAAIARAQFDTISPENDLKWEHIHPQPDQYDFSAADQFVEFGQKNGMFIVGHTLIWHWQTPKWVFQDDQGKPVSRDVLLTRMHNHISTVVGRYKGKIGAWDVVNEALNEDGSLRDSPWKKIIGEDYLLKAYQFAHEADPQAELYYNDYTLENASKRAGAIALIKKLQSQGVHIAGVGLQGHYKMDWPSPAVLSETIEAFSAAGVKVMITELDMDVLPAATWSQAAEVSMNFKLQAKLNPYTKGLPDNVQQTLAKRYADLFTVLVQHRDTVSRVTFWGVTDGDSWLNNWPVRGRTAYPLLFNRDGSPKPAFNAVIQTSKEPQTPQKPM
;
A
#
# COMPACT_ATOMS: atom_id res chain seq x y z
N MET A 1 89.80 2.29 -56.03
CA MET A 1 88.81 2.80 -55.07
C MET A 1 87.52 2.13 -55.38
N LYS A 2 87.04 1.16 -54.50
CA LYS A 2 85.80 0.44 -54.63
C LYS A 2 84.87 0.92 -53.56
N THR A 3 83.76 1.58 -53.95
CA THR A 3 82.71 2.03 -53.06
C THR A 3 81.70 0.91 -52.82
N HIS A 4 81.58 0.49 -51.55
CA HIS A 4 80.63 -0.49 -51.13
C HIS A 4 79.29 0.25 -50.77
N GLN A 5 78.20 -0.02 -51.56
CA GLN A 5 76.87 0.33 -51.21
C GLN A 5 76.27 -0.68 -50.20
N LYS A 6 75.84 -0.18 -49.04
CA LYS A 6 75.10 -0.98 -48.07
C LYS A 6 73.62 -1.00 -48.40
N ILE A 7 73.06 -2.18 -48.64
CA ILE A 7 71.64 -2.42 -48.80
C ILE A 7 71.00 -2.55 -47.42
N ILE A 8 70.06 -1.71 -47.13
CA ILE A 8 69.25 -1.79 -45.91
C ILE A 8 67.94 -2.63 -46.24
N PRO A 9 67.67 -3.68 -45.49
CA PRO A 9 66.36 -4.42 -45.71
C PRO A 9 65.18 -3.66 -45.13
N THR A 10 64.19 -3.43 -45.94
CA THR A 10 62.88 -2.84 -45.56
C THR A 10 62.06 -3.90 -44.82
N LEU A 11 61.81 -3.65 -43.52
CA LEU A 11 60.99 -4.52 -42.71
C LEU A 11 59.50 -4.20 -42.97
N TRP A 12 58.78 -5.14 -43.54
CA TRP A 12 57.32 -5.07 -43.70
C TRP A 12 56.70 -5.51 -42.38
N ILE A 13 55.98 -4.60 -41.68
CA ILE A 13 55.13 -4.91 -40.54
C ILE A 13 53.73 -5.08 -41.05
N PRO A 14 53.06 -6.25 -40.89
CA PRO A 14 51.67 -6.39 -41.24
C PRO A 14 50.81 -5.64 -40.20
N LEU A 15 50.02 -4.72 -40.70
CA LEU A 15 49.00 -4.00 -39.93
C LEU A 15 47.80 -4.94 -39.65
N THR A 16 47.85 -5.69 -38.56
CA THR A 16 46.70 -6.44 -38.06
C THR A 16 45.73 -5.44 -37.46
N GLY A 17 44.73 -5.06 -38.23
CA GLY A 17 43.58 -4.27 -37.75
C GLY A 17 42.82 -5.06 -36.71
N ILE A 18 42.94 -4.68 -35.42
CA ILE A 18 42.07 -5.13 -34.33
C ILE A 18 40.74 -4.43 -34.53
N LEU A 19 39.77 -5.14 -35.14
CA LEU A 19 38.39 -4.72 -35.21
C LEU A 19 37.79 -4.91 -33.76
N THR A 20 37.87 -3.90 -32.93
CA THR A 20 37.15 -3.86 -31.67
C THR A 20 35.66 -3.70 -31.95
N VAL A 21 34.95 -4.83 -32.00
CA VAL A 21 33.49 -4.84 -31.97
C VAL A 21 33.07 -4.36 -30.56
N ASN A 22 32.75 -3.07 -30.43
CA ASN A 22 32.03 -2.54 -29.29
C ASN A 22 30.61 -3.11 -29.32
N LEU A 23 30.39 -4.26 -28.68
CA LEU A 23 29.08 -4.70 -28.26
C LEU A 23 28.59 -3.66 -27.22
N LEU A 24 27.88 -2.65 -27.68
CA LEU A 24 26.98 -1.85 -26.89
C LEU A 24 25.87 -2.78 -26.40
N LEU A 25 26.11 -3.45 -25.28
CA LEU A 25 25.04 -4.01 -24.47
C LEU A 25 24.20 -2.81 -24.02
N ASN A 26 23.19 -2.44 -24.80
CA ASN A 26 22.05 -1.69 -24.33
C ASN A 26 21.38 -2.58 -23.27
N ALA A 27 21.83 -2.49 -22.02
CA ALA A 27 21.02 -2.90 -20.90
C ALA A 27 19.78 -1.99 -20.97
N CYS A 28 18.72 -2.46 -21.61
CA CYS A 28 17.41 -1.83 -21.48
C CYS A 28 17.16 -1.75 -19.98
N ALA A 29 17.18 -0.54 -19.43
CA ALA A 29 16.82 -0.32 -18.03
C ALA A 29 15.44 -0.97 -17.83
N GLN A 30 15.35 -1.87 -16.85
CA GLN A 30 14.10 -2.55 -16.56
C GLN A 30 13.04 -1.51 -16.24
N THR A 31 11.89 -1.55 -16.92
CA THR A 31 10.77 -0.63 -16.68
C THR A 31 10.37 -0.70 -15.20
N THR A 32 10.27 0.45 -14.55
CA THR A 32 9.83 0.53 -13.14
C THR A 32 8.30 0.44 -13.04
N LEU A 33 7.78 0.11 -11.86
CA LEU A 33 6.32 0.08 -11.62
C LEU A 33 5.68 1.44 -11.91
N LYS A 34 6.22 2.51 -11.33
CA LYS A 34 5.70 3.88 -11.54
C LYS A 34 5.72 4.31 -13.01
N ASP A 35 6.74 3.90 -13.78
CA ASP A 35 6.80 4.23 -15.21
C ASP A 35 5.83 3.39 -16.04
N ALA A 36 5.65 2.13 -15.67
CA ALA A 36 4.72 1.22 -16.34
C ALA A 36 3.28 1.72 -16.26
N PHE A 37 2.86 2.18 -15.08
CA PHE A 37 1.47 2.57 -14.81
C PHE A 37 1.23 4.09 -14.76
N LYS A 38 2.21 4.91 -15.14
CA LYS A 38 2.12 6.39 -15.08
C LYS A 38 0.92 7.03 -15.76
N LYS A 39 0.24 6.30 -16.67
CA LYS A 39 -0.97 6.75 -17.38
C LYS A 39 -2.25 6.17 -16.80
N ASP A 40 -2.13 5.26 -15.86
CA ASP A 40 -3.25 4.51 -15.31
C ASP A 40 -3.53 4.92 -13.85
N PHE A 41 -2.59 4.72 -12.94
CA PHE A 41 -2.71 5.03 -11.52
C PHE A 41 -1.33 5.11 -10.85
N LEU A 42 -1.26 5.71 -9.68
CA LEU A 42 -0.04 5.72 -8.86
C LEU A 42 0.24 4.33 -8.30
N VAL A 43 1.52 3.95 -8.24
CA VAL A 43 1.96 2.68 -7.64
C VAL A 43 2.92 2.94 -6.49
N GLY A 44 2.66 2.33 -5.35
CA GLY A 44 3.46 2.57 -4.16
C GLY A 44 3.59 1.42 -3.20
N GLY A 45 4.12 1.73 -2.02
CA GLY A 45 4.27 0.78 -0.93
C GLY A 45 4.10 1.42 0.43
N ALA A 46 3.63 0.63 1.38
CA ALA A 46 3.70 0.99 2.79
C ALA A 46 5.15 0.87 3.25
N LEU A 47 5.66 1.91 3.92
CA LEU A 47 7.02 1.95 4.41
C LEU A 47 7.04 1.84 5.93
N ASN A 48 7.86 0.92 6.43
CA ASN A 48 8.22 0.89 7.83
C ASN A 48 9.42 1.83 8.11
N GLN A 49 9.68 2.08 9.38
CA GLN A 49 10.73 3.00 9.80
C GLN A 49 12.11 2.63 9.24
N ALA A 50 12.46 1.35 9.17
CA ALA A 50 13.75 0.92 8.62
C ALA A 50 13.92 1.29 7.13
N ALA A 51 12.83 1.31 6.35
CA ALA A 51 12.87 1.69 4.94
C ALA A 51 13.06 3.20 4.76
N PHE A 52 12.22 4.05 5.36
CA PHE A 52 12.30 5.49 5.12
C PHE A 52 13.48 6.18 5.85
N THR A 53 14.01 5.61 6.94
CA THR A 53 15.24 6.11 7.57
C THR A 53 16.51 5.64 6.88
N GLY A 54 16.42 4.68 5.95
CA GLY A 54 17.56 4.10 5.24
C GLY A 54 18.30 3.00 6.02
N GLN A 55 17.83 2.59 7.19
CA GLN A 55 18.37 1.44 7.92
C GLN A 55 18.24 0.14 7.10
N ASN A 56 17.14 -0.04 6.37
CA ASN A 56 17.00 -1.03 5.31
C ASN A 56 17.29 -0.36 3.95
N ALA A 57 18.58 -0.29 3.58
CA ALA A 57 19.02 0.36 2.35
C ALA A 57 18.42 -0.26 1.08
N THR A 58 18.17 -1.58 1.09
CA THR A 58 17.54 -2.31 -0.03
C THR A 58 16.09 -1.87 -0.22
N ALA A 59 15.27 -1.88 0.83
CA ALA A 59 13.89 -1.42 0.76
C ALA A 59 13.80 0.06 0.37
N ALA A 60 14.66 0.91 0.93
CA ALA A 60 14.75 2.32 0.57
C ALA A 60 15.08 2.55 -0.91
N ALA A 61 16.01 1.76 -1.47
CA ALA A 61 16.39 1.85 -2.88
C ALA A 61 15.25 1.42 -3.81
N ILE A 62 14.58 0.30 -3.49
CA ILE A 62 13.42 -0.18 -4.23
C ILE A 62 12.30 0.85 -4.18
N ALA A 63 11.96 1.38 -3.00
CA ALA A 63 10.92 2.39 -2.87
C ALA A 63 11.17 3.60 -3.77
N ARG A 64 12.38 4.15 -3.75
CA ARG A 64 12.77 5.28 -4.62
C ARG A 64 12.69 4.96 -6.10
N ALA A 65 13.09 3.76 -6.49
CA ALA A 65 13.12 3.36 -7.90
C ALA A 65 11.73 3.04 -8.46
N GLN A 66 10.90 2.36 -7.68
CA GLN A 66 9.67 1.71 -8.16
C GLN A 66 8.40 2.49 -7.89
N PHE A 67 8.37 3.36 -6.85
CA PHE A 67 7.14 3.94 -6.34
C PHE A 67 7.06 5.44 -6.60
N ASP A 68 5.84 5.94 -6.81
CA ASP A 68 5.45 7.34 -6.88
C ASP A 68 4.41 7.73 -5.82
N THR A 69 3.99 6.78 -4.98
CA THR A 69 3.17 7.04 -3.79
C THR A 69 3.63 6.18 -2.60
N ILE A 70 3.42 6.65 -1.39
CA ILE A 70 3.75 5.94 -0.15
C ILE A 70 2.70 6.13 0.93
N SER A 71 2.55 5.10 1.80
CA SER A 71 1.81 5.16 3.06
C SER A 71 2.73 4.74 4.22
N PRO A 72 2.56 5.24 5.45
CA PRO A 72 3.31 4.73 6.60
C PRO A 72 2.68 3.42 7.07
N GLU A 73 3.50 2.43 7.43
CA GLU A 73 2.97 1.19 7.99
C GLU A 73 2.34 1.42 9.38
N ASN A 74 3.03 2.18 10.26
CA ASN A 74 2.58 2.41 11.63
C ASN A 74 2.71 3.86 12.12
N ASP A 75 3.65 4.64 11.60
CA ASP A 75 4.19 5.85 12.24
C ASP A 75 3.22 7.06 12.25
N LEU A 76 2.06 6.97 11.60
CA LEU A 76 0.96 7.95 11.70
C LEU A 76 -0.28 7.40 12.44
N LYS A 77 -0.23 6.17 12.97
CA LYS A 77 -1.29 5.62 13.81
C LYS A 77 -1.27 6.29 15.19
N TRP A 78 -2.43 6.43 15.80
CA TRP A 78 -2.61 7.20 17.04
C TRP A 78 -1.62 6.82 18.14
N GLU A 79 -1.44 5.51 18.41
CA GLU A 79 -0.56 5.07 19.52
C GLU A 79 0.92 5.41 19.31
N HIS A 80 1.35 5.61 18.05
CA HIS A 80 2.73 5.99 17.71
C HIS A 80 2.92 7.52 17.79
N ILE A 81 1.97 8.28 17.24
CA ILE A 81 2.12 9.72 17.11
C ILE A 81 1.60 10.50 18.31
N HIS A 82 0.67 9.92 19.11
CA HIS A 82 0.04 10.56 20.27
C HIS A 82 -0.17 9.53 21.41
N PRO A 83 0.94 8.97 21.97
CA PRO A 83 0.89 7.85 22.91
C PRO A 83 0.31 8.21 24.27
N GLN A 84 0.43 9.46 24.72
CA GLN A 84 -0.04 9.95 26.01
C GLN A 84 -0.81 11.27 25.84
N PRO A 85 -1.69 11.64 26.76
CA PRO A 85 -2.30 12.98 26.75
C PRO A 85 -1.22 14.06 26.67
N ASP A 86 -1.42 15.06 25.83
CA ASP A 86 -0.53 16.20 25.63
C ASP A 86 0.91 15.87 25.16
N GLN A 87 1.16 14.61 24.74
CA GLN A 87 2.45 14.19 24.20
C GLN A 87 2.30 13.70 22.76
N TYR A 88 2.90 14.45 21.83
CA TYR A 88 3.03 14.03 20.44
C TYR A 88 4.47 13.69 20.13
N ASP A 89 4.68 12.55 19.45
CA ASP A 89 5.97 12.19 18.85
C ASP A 89 5.85 12.18 17.32
N PHE A 90 6.33 13.24 16.70
CA PHE A 90 6.35 13.38 15.25
C PHE A 90 7.67 12.93 14.62
N SER A 91 8.63 12.45 15.40
CA SER A 91 9.99 12.21 14.93
C SER A 91 10.08 11.23 13.76
N ALA A 92 9.37 10.10 13.84
CA ALA A 92 9.31 9.12 12.76
C ALA A 92 8.42 9.61 11.61
N ALA A 93 7.27 10.19 11.92
CA ALA A 93 6.33 10.70 10.92
C ALA A 93 6.94 11.85 10.09
N ASP A 94 7.74 12.75 10.71
CA ASP A 94 8.46 13.80 10.00
C ASP A 94 9.47 13.22 8.99
N GLN A 95 10.23 12.20 9.39
CA GLN A 95 11.18 11.52 8.51
C GLN A 95 10.49 10.79 7.34
N PHE A 96 9.33 10.17 7.61
CA PHE A 96 8.51 9.56 6.57
C PHE A 96 8.02 10.58 5.54
N VAL A 97 7.47 11.70 6.00
CA VAL A 97 6.98 12.78 5.13
C VAL A 97 8.15 13.41 4.36
N GLU A 98 9.29 13.64 5.01
CA GLU A 98 10.50 14.14 4.36
C GLU A 98 11.01 13.18 3.27
N PHE A 99 10.99 11.86 3.53
CA PHE A 99 11.33 10.85 2.53
C PHE A 99 10.44 10.97 1.29
N GLY A 100 9.13 11.05 1.47
CA GLY A 100 8.18 11.21 0.37
C GLY A 100 8.40 12.48 -0.43
N GLN A 101 8.55 13.62 0.25
CA GLN A 101 8.78 14.92 -0.39
C GLN A 101 10.11 14.96 -1.17
N LYS A 102 11.21 14.47 -0.60
CA LYS A 102 12.52 14.39 -1.25
C LYS A 102 12.52 13.54 -2.53
N ASN A 103 11.62 12.57 -2.61
CA ASN A 103 11.52 11.67 -3.76
C ASN A 103 10.33 12.02 -4.70
N GLY A 104 9.64 13.15 -4.47
CA GLY A 104 8.51 13.59 -5.30
C GLY A 104 7.33 12.64 -5.29
N MET A 105 7.08 11.95 -4.17
CA MET A 105 6.03 10.94 -4.04
C MET A 105 4.74 11.56 -3.49
N PHE A 106 3.59 11.05 -3.94
CA PHE A 106 2.31 11.34 -3.31
C PHE A 106 2.25 10.62 -1.95
N ILE A 107 1.97 11.35 -0.89
CA ILE A 107 2.01 10.85 0.48
C ILE A 107 0.59 10.68 1.00
N VAL A 108 0.31 9.51 1.56
CA VAL A 108 -0.97 9.19 2.21
C VAL A 108 -0.76 9.04 3.70
N GLY A 109 -1.61 9.68 4.47
CA GLY A 109 -1.65 9.53 5.93
C GLY A 109 -2.55 8.37 6.34
N HIS A 110 -2.01 7.41 7.06
CA HIS A 110 -2.72 6.24 7.55
C HIS A 110 -2.45 6.08 9.06
N THR A 111 -3.44 6.16 9.89
CA THR A 111 -4.85 6.50 9.77
C THR A 111 -5.27 7.39 10.95
N LEU A 112 -6.26 8.26 10.75
CA LEU A 112 -6.66 9.21 11.81
C LEU A 112 -7.54 8.53 12.88
N ILE A 113 -8.54 7.76 12.49
CA ILE A 113 -9.49 7.10 13.38
C ILE A 113 -9.55 5.60 13.09
N TRP A 114 -9.14 4.82 14.07
CA TRP A 114 -9.22 3.36 14.04
C TRP A 114 -9.54 2.83 15.44
N HIS A 115 -10.11 1.64 15.55
CA HIS A 115 -10.43 1.02 16.85
C HIS A 115 -9.26 0.22 17.43
N TRP A 116 -8.22 -0.07 16.60
CA TRP A 116 -6.94 -0.63 16.98
C TRP A 116 -5.86 0.45 17.03
N GLN A 117 -4.74 0.16 17.68
CA GLN A 117 -3.59 1.06 17.82
C GLN A 117 -3.99 2.49 18.21
N THR A 118 -5.03 2.59 19.07
CA THR A 118 -5.48 3.82 19.73
C THR A 118 -5.32 3.63 21.23
N PRO A 119 -4.54 4.48 21.93
CA PRO A 119 -4.26 4.33 23.36
C PRO A 119 -5.52 4.34 24.20
N LYS A 120 -5.52 3.60 25.30
CA LYS A 120 -6.67 3.50 26.23
C LYS A 120 -7.11 4.84 26.79
N TRP A 121 -6.17 5.75 27.05
CA TRP A 121 -6.47 7.08 27.59
C TRP A 121 -7.41 7.89 26.69
N VAL A 122 -7.46 7.59 25.40
CA VAL A 122 -8.37 8.25 24.44
C VAL A 122 -9.83 8.02 24.84
N PHE A 123 -10.14 6.82 25.32
CA PHE A 123 -11.50 6.36 25.63
C PHE A 123 -11.83 6.36 27.13
N GLN A 124 -10.83 6.51 27.98
CA GLN A 124 -10.97 6.35 29.44
C GLN A 124 -10.44 7.57 30.19
N ASP A 125 -11.00 7.77 31.38
CA ASP A 125 -10.46 8.69 32.36
C ASP A 125 -9.35 8.02 33.22
N ASP A 126 -8.79 8.75 34.17
CA ASP A 126 -7.72 8.28 35.09
C ASP A 126 -8.15 7.11 35.96
N GLN A 127 -9.46 6.86 36.10
CA GLN A 127 -10.03 5.72 36.83
C GLN A 127 -10.35 4.54 35.93
N GLY A 128 -10.05 4.62 34.61
CA GLY A 128 -10.34 3.60 33.64
C GLY A 128 -11.80 3.52 33.20
N LYS A 129 -12.63 4.50 33.57
CA LYS A 129 -14.04 4.58 33.11
C LYS A 129 -14.13 5.26 31.76
N PRO A 130 -15.13 4.90 30.95
CA PRO A 130 -15.36 5.60 29.68
C PRO A 130 -15.55 7.11 29.92
N VAL A 131 -14.91 7.91 29.09
CA VAL A 131 -15.10 9.37 29.08
C VAL A 131 -16.47 9.75 28.52
N SER A 132 -16.90 10.98 28.75
CA SER A 132 -18.12 11.50 28.12
C SER A 132 -17.94 11.70 26.62
N ARG A 133 -19.06 11.75 25.88
CA ARG A 133 -19.11 12.08 24.46
C ARG A 133 -18.31 13.36 24.14
N ASP A 134 -18.54 14.44 24.87
CA ASP A 134 -17.91 15.73 24.61
C ASP A 134 -16.39 15.71 24.81
N VAL A 135 -15.93 14.98 25.83
CA VAL A 135 -14.50 14.76 26.05
C VAL A 135 -13.87 13.99 24.90
N LEU A 136 -14.52 12.91 24.42
CA LEU A 136 -13.98 12.12 23.31
C LEU A 136 -14.02 12.89 21.99
N LEU A 137 -15.07 13.68 21.72
CA LEU A 137 -15.11 14.57 20.55
C LEU A 137 -14.00 15.62 20.59
N THR A 138 -13.72 16.20 21.77
CA THR A 138 -12.61 17.16 21.95
C THR A 138 -11.25 16.47 21.68
N ARG A 139 -11.03 15.27 22.21
CA ARG A 139 -9.80 14.49 21.97
C ARG A 139 -9.63 14.16 20.48
N MET A 140 -10.71 13.74 19.82
CA MET A 140 -10.72 13.46 18.37
C MET A 140 -10.39 14.71 17.56
N HIS A 141 -11.05 15.83 17.85
CA HIS A 141 -10.83 17.10 17.17
C HIS A 141 -9.37 17.56 17.33
N ASN A 142 -8.85 17.58 18.54
CA ASN A 142 -7.48 18.03 18.82
C ASN A 142 -6.45 17.15 18.12
N HIS A 143 -6.64 15.83 18.15
CA HIS A 143 -5.73 14.89 17.46
C HIS A 143 -5.72 15.15 15.96
N ILE A 144 -6.90 15.14 15.32
CA ILE A 144 -7.03 15.33 13.88
C ILE A 144 -6.47 16.70 13.46
N SER A 145 -6.86 17.77 14.15
CA SER A 145 -6.40 19.12 13.84
C SER A 145 -4.88 19.27 13.99
N THR A 146 -4.29 18.64 15.01
CA THR A 146 -2.84 18.69 15.23
C THR A 146 -2.08 17.89 14.16
N VAL A 147 -2.52 16.65 13.90
CA VAL A 147 -1.81 15.75 12.97
C VAL A 147 -1.97 16.21 11.53
N VAL A 148 -3.20 16.44 11.08
CA VAL A 148 -3.48 16.91 9.71
C VAL A 148 -2.90 18.30 9.49
N GLY A 149 -3.06 19.21 10.46
CA GLY A 149 -2.54 20.58 10.40
C GLY A 149 -1.03 20.64 10.27
N ARG A 150 -0.29 19.74 10.97
CA ARG A 150 1.18 19.63 10.85
C ARG A 150 1.64 19.32 9.43
N TYR A 151 0.91 18.45 8.74
CA TYR A 151 1.28 17.96 7.41
C TYR A 151 0.45 18.58 6.28
N LYS A 152 -0.28 19.66 6.56
CA LYS A 152 -1.06 20.41 5.58
C LYS A 152 -0.23 20.76 4.35
N GLY A 153 -0.73 20.37 3.17
CA GLY A 153 -0.06 20.58 1.89
C GLY A 153 1.18 19.70 1.64
N LYS A 154 1.50 18.77 2.57
CA LYS A 154 2.58 17.78 2.43
C LYS A 154 2.03 16.38 2.24
N ILE A 155 1.02 16.00 3.00
CA ILE A 155 0.25 14.77 2.84
C ILE A 155 -0.94 15.11 1.94
N GLY A 156 -1.04 14.41 0.80
CA GLY A 156 -2.08 14.68 -0.21
C GLY A 156 -3.41 14.00 0.09
N ALA A 157 -3.42 12.95 0.91
CA ALA A 157 -4.62 12.20 1.24
C ALA A 157 -4.56 11.58 2.64
N TRP A 158 -5.72 11.32 3.24
CA TRP A 158 -5.86 10.69 4.56
C TRP A 158 -6.88 9.56 4.55
N ASP A 159 -6.49 8.41 5.07
CA ASP A 159 -7.44 7.41 5.55
C ASP A 159 -8.06 7.95 6.86
N VAL A 160 -9.21 8.63 6.73
CA VAL A 160 -9.82 9.34 7.87
C VAL A 160 -10.38 8.35 8.87
N VAL A 161 -11.10 7.34 8.38
CA VAL A 161 -11.64 6.25 9.20
C VAL A 161 -11.24 4.92 8.59
N ASN A 162 -10.67 4.07 9.43
CA ASN A 162 -10.26 2.71 9.09
C ASN A 162 -11.14 1.68 9.76
N GLU A 163 -11.66 0.71 8.98
CA GLU A 163 -12.34 -0.52 9.47
C GLU A 163 -13.56 -0.27 10.37
N ALA A 164 -14.44 0.61 9.96
CA ALA A 164 -15.65 0.91 10.73
C ALA A 164 -16.76 -0.14 10.60
N LEU A 165 -16.65 -1.09 9.66
CA LEU A 165 -17.73 -2.04 9.35
C LEU A 165 -17.41 -3.47 9.80
N ASN A 166 -18.44 -4.20 10.18
CA ASN A 166 -18.43 -5.64 10.32
C ASN A 166 -18.58 -6.34 8.96
N GLU A 167 -18.35 -7.65 8.89
CA GLU A 167 -18.46 -8.43 7.64
C GLU A 167 -19.87 -8.46 7.04
N ASP A 168 -20.91 -8.24 7.85
CA ASP A 168 -22.29 -8.13 7.41
C ASP A 168 -22.66 -6.72 6.88
N GLY A 169 -21.72 -5.78 6.89
CA GLY A 169 -21.92 -4.39 6.48
C GLY A 169 -22.51 -3.48 7.56
N SER A 170 -22.81 -3.99 8.74
CA SER A 170 -23.23 -3.17 9.88
C SER A 170 -22.07 -2.38 10.48
N LEU A 171 -22.36 -1.24 11.11
CA LEU A 171 -21.35 -0.42 11.76
C LEU A 171 -20.80 -1.14 12.99
N ARG A 172 -19.45 -1.29 13.04
CA ARG A 172 -18.72 -1.93 14.14
C ARG A 172 -19.01 -1.26 15.47
N ASP A 173 -19.24 -2.07 16.50
CA ASP A 173 -19.51 -1.61 17.87
C ASP A 173 -18.21 -1.24 18.60
N SER A 174 -17.47 -0.30 18.01
CA SER A 174 -16.20 0.21 18.52
C SER A 174 -16.36 1.17 19.71
N PRO A 175 -15.31 1.45 20.49
CA PRO A 175 -15.34 2.49 21.52
C PRO A 175 -15.78 3.86 20.98
N TRP A 176 -15.42 4.21 19.73
CA TRP A 176 -15.86 5.43 19.07
C TRP A 176 -17.38 5.51 18.97
N LYS A 177 -18.01 4.45 18.44
CA LYS A 177 -19.48 4.36 18.32
C LYS A 177 -20.15 4.32 19.69
N LYS A 178 -19.62 3.56 20.63
CA LYS A 178 -20.23 3.41 21.98
C LYS A 178 -20.29 4.71 22.75
N ILE A 179 -19.27 5.54 22.64
CA ILE A 179 -19.15 6.78 23.43
C ILE A 179 -19.75 7.97 22.67
N ILE A 180 -19.44 8.13 21.39
CA ILE A 180 -19.91 9.27 20.60
C ILE A 180 -21.27 8.98 19.93
N GLY A 181 -21.51 7.77 19.47
CA GLY A 181 -22.61 7.45 18.56
C GLY A 181 -22.11 7.34 17.11
N GLU A 182 -23.03 7.04 16.19
CA GLU A 182 -22.68 6.83 14.77
C GLU A 182 -22.14 8.08 14.07
N ASP A 183 -22.45 9.25 14.59
CA ASP A 183 -21.99 10.52 14.04
C ASP A 183 -20.48 10.81 14.27
N TYR A 184 -19.76 9.92 14.99
CA TYR A 184 -18.30 10.02 15.08
C TYR A 184 -17.66 10.01 13.69
N LEU A 185 -18.26 9.26 12.75
CA LEU A 185 -17.82 9.21 11.35
C LEU A 185 -17.88 10.60 10.71
N LEU A 186 -19.06 11.22 10.75
CA LEU A 186 -19.25 12.58 10.22
C LEU A 186 -18.26 13.57 10.85
N LYS A 187 -18.10 13.51 12.17
CA LYS A 187 -17.22 14.41 12.91
C LYS A 187 -15.74 14.23 12.49
N ALA A 188 -15.28 13.00 12.33
CA ALA A 188 -13.91 12.75 11.89
C ALA A 188 -13.61 13.38 10.51
N TYR A 189 -14.52 13.22 9.54
CA TYR A 189 -14.35 13.84 8.22
C TYR A 189 -14.46 15.37 8.26
N GLN A 190 -15.37 15.92 9.07
CA GLN A 190 -15.48 17.38 9.25
C GLN A 190 -14.18 17.96 9.82
N PHE A 191 -13.63 17.36 10.86
CA PHE A 191 -12.38 17.82 11.50
C PHE A 191 -11.18 17.66 10.55
N ALA A 192 -11.10 16.59 9.77
CA ALA A 192 -10.04 16.42 8.79
C ALA A 192 -10.11 17.47 7.67
N HIS A 193 -11.31 17.74 7.14
CA HIS A 193 -11.51 18.77 6.13
C HIS A 193 -11.25 20.18 6.67
N GLU A 194 -11.63 20.48 7.89
CA GLU A 194 -11.34 21.75 8.56
C GLU A 194 -9.83 21.99 8.69
N ALA A 195 -9.08 20.94 9.05
CA ALA A 195 -7.62 21.03 9.21
C ALA A 195 -6.88 21.21 7.87
N ASP A 196 -7.27 20.45 6.84
CA ASP A 196 -6.75 20.58 5.47
C ASP A 196 -7.85 20.40 4.42
N PRO A 197 -8.46 21.48 3.91
CA PRO A 197 -9.50 21.42 2.89
C PRO A 197 -9.05 20.90 1.51
N GLN A 198 -7.73 20.79 1.29
CA GLN A 198 -7.17 20.34 0.00
C GLN A 198 -6.81 18.86 0.00
N ALA A 199 -6.69 18.23 1.18
CA ALA A 199 -6.38 16.81 1.27
C ALA A 199 -7.57 15.96 0.81
N GLU A 200 -7.29 14.89 0.06
CA GLU A 200 -8.28 13.89 -0.28
C GLU A 200 -8.63 13.05 0.96
N LEU A 201 -9.92 12.82 1.21
CA LEU A 201 -10.39 12.09 2.38
C LEU A 201 -10.96 10.74 1.96
N TYR A 202 -10.44 9.66 2.55
CA TYR A 202 -10.77 8.28 2.22
C TYR A 202 -11.41 7.54 3.38
N TYR A 203 -12.26 6.56 3.04
CA TYR A 203 -12.66 5.47 3.91
C TYR A 203 -11.84 4.23 3.53
N ASN A 204 -11.22 3.54 4.48
CA ASN A 204 -10.39 2.36 4.23
C ASN A 204 -10.91 1.14 5.01
N ASP A 205 -11.02 -0.03 4.36
CA ASP A 205 -11.45 -1.26 5.03
C ASP A 205 -11.01 -2.50 4.25
N TYR A 206 -10.96 -3.64 4.94
CA TYR A 206 -10.68 -4.95 4.33
C TYR A 206 -11.97 -5.64 3.89
N THR A 207 -11.86 -6.64 3.01
CA THR A 207 -12.96 -7.48 2.50
C THR A 207 -14.18 -6.73 1.95
N LEU A 208 -14.01 -5.51 1.46
CA LEU A 208 -15.07 -4.75 0.79
C LEU A 208 -15.56 -5.40 -0.51
N GLU A 209 -14.86 -6.41 -0.99
CA GLU A 209 -15.26 -7.29 -2.09
C GLU A 209 -16.42 -8.21 -1.71
N ASN A 210 -16.66 -8.46 -0.41
CA ASN A 210 -17.86 -9.15 0.08
C ASN A 210 -19.09 -8.27 -0.14
N ALA A 211 -20.11 -8.80 -0.80
CA ALA A 211 -21.29 -8.04 -1.22
C ALA A 211 -22.01 -7.32 -0.07
N SER A 212 -22.15 -7.97 1.09
CA SER A 212 -22.79 -7.37 2.28
C SER A 212 -21.99 -6.19 2.82
N LYS A 213 -20.67 -6.36 2.99
CA LYS A 213 -19.78 -5.32 3.52
C LYS A 213 -19.65 -4.16 2.53
N ARG A 214 -19.54 -4.45 1.23
CA ARG A 214 -19.56 -3.48 0.14
C ARG A 214 -20.84 -2.63 0.15
N ALA A 215 -22.00 -3.27 0.30
CA ALA A 215 -23.28 -2.56 0.40
C ALA A 215 -23.31 -1.63 1.63
N GLY A 216 -22.82 -2.07 2.78
CA GLY A 216 -22.68 -1.25 3.98
C GLY A 216 -21.75 -0.05 3.78
N ALA A 217 -20.61 -0.25 3.12
CA ALA A 217 -19.68 0.84 2.81
C ALA A 217 -20.27 1.88 1.84
N ILE A 218 -20.98 1.43 0.82
CA ILE A 218 -21.69 2.33 -0.11
C ILE A 218 -22.78 3.12 0.64
N ALA A 219 -23.55 2.48 1.52
CA ALA A 219 -24.56 3.17 2.34
C ALA A 219 -23.92 4.22 3.27
N LEU A 220 -22.77 3.90 3.89
CA LEU A 220 -21.99 4.81 4.70
C LEU A 220 -21.51 6.03 3.88
N ILE A 221 -20.89 5.80 2.72
CA ILE A 221 -20.41 6.85 1.82
C ILE A 221 -21.56 7.78 1.43
N LYS A 222 -22.69 7.23 0.96
CA LYS A 222 -23.86 8.02 0.58
C LYS A 222 -24.44 8.81 1.75
N LYS A 223 -24.48 8.24 2.97
CA LYS A 223 -24.92 8.94 4.18
C LYS A 223 -24.03 10.16 4.46
N LEU A 224 -22.71 10.01 4.40
CA LEU A 224 -21.76 11.10 4.63
C LEU A 224 -21.85 12.17 3.52
N GLN A 225 -21.96 11.77 2.26
CA GLN A 225 -22.18 12.69 1.13
C GLN A 225 -23.47 13.51 1.29
N SER A 226 -24.57 12.88 1.74
CA SER A 226 -25.84 13.59 2.00
C SER A 226 -25.74 14.62 3.14
N GLN A 227 -24.72 14.51 3.99
CA GLN A 227 -24.41 15.44 5.09
C GLN A 227 -23.34 16.47 4.70
N GLY A 228 -23.01 16.58 3.42
CA GLY A 228 -22.06 17.56 2.88
C GLY A 228 -20.57 17.18 2.99
N VAL A 229 -20.27 15.93 3.36
CA VAL A 229 -18.86 15.45 3.35
C VAL A 229 -18.45 15.08 1.95
N HIS A 230 -17.32 15.64 1.49
CA HIS A 230 -16.67 15.20 0.26
C HIS A 230 -15.73 14.03 0.56
N ILE A 231 -16.17 12.80 0.24
CA ILE A 231 -15.30 11.62 0.26
C ILE A 231 -14.71 11.45 -1.12
N ALA A 232 -13.39 11.55 -1.25
CA ALA A 232 -12.67 11.45 -2.51
C ALA A 232 -12.61 10.01 -3.01
N GLY A 233 -12.50 9.04 -2.11
CA GLY A 233 -12.35 7.65 -2.48
C GLY A 233 -12.56 6.66 -1.35
N VAL A 234 -12.52 5.39 -1.74
CA VAL A 234 -12.56 4.22 -0.84
C VAL A 234 -11.30 3.38 -1.05
N GLY A 235 -10.66 2.99 0.05
CA GLY A 235 -9.57 2.05 0.07
C GLY A 235 -10.07 0.63 0.24
N LEU A 236 -9.81 -0.21 -0.75
CA LEU A 236 -9.84 -1.66 -0.60
C LEU A 236 -8.46 -2.06 -0.08
N GLN A 237 -8.35 -2.55 1.16
CA GLN A 237 -7.02 -2.90 1.70
C GLN A 237 -6.25 -3.87 0.78
N GLY A 238 -6.91 -4.88 0.24
CA GLY A 238 -6.26 -5.76 -0.72
C GLY A 238 -5.40 -6.85 -0.08
N HIS A 239 -5.67 -7.24 1.18
CA HIS A 239 -5.08 -8.42 1.81
C HIS A 239 -5.69 -9.69 1.23
N TYR A 240 -5.21 -10.09 0.06
CA TYR A 240 -5.85 -11.13 -0.74
C TYR A 240 -5.25 -12.52 -0.52
N LYS A 241 -6.03 -13.52 -0.93
CA LYS A 241 -5.60 -14.92 -1.02
C LYS A 241 -5.41 -15.31 -2.48
N MET A 242 -4.78 -16.46 -2.70
CA MET A 242 -4.51 -16.95 -4.05
C MET A 242 -5.78 -17.20 -4.88
N ASP A 243 -6.89 -17.49 -4.22
CA ASP A 243 -8.18 -17.85 -4.82
C ASP A 243 -9.27 -16.79 -4.63
N TRP A 244 -8.99 -15.71 -3.89
CA TRP A 244 -9.99 -14.68 -3.58
C TRP A 244 -9.37 -13.26 -3.50
N PRO A 245 -10.09 -12.22 -3.97
CA PRO A 245 -11.31 -12.23 -4.78
C PRO A 245 -11.04 -12.70 -6.21
N SER A 246 -12.07 -13.23 -6.90
CA SER A 246 -11.93 -13.47 -8.34
C SER A 246 -11.82 -12.15 -9.12
N PRO A 247 -11.26 -12.15 -10.34
CA PRO A 247 -11.22 -10.95 -11.19
C PRO A 247 -12.62 -10.33 -11.40
N ALA A 248 -13.65 -11.15 -11.56
CA ALA A 248 -15.02 -10.68 -11.73
C ALA A 248 -15.57 -9.97 -10.47
N VAL A 249 -15.31 -10.53 -9.29
CA VAL A 249 -15.73 -9.91 -8.01
C VAL A 249 -15.01 -8.58 -7.78
N LEU A 250 -13.72 -8.49 -8.13
CA LEU A 250 -12.99 -7.23 -8.01
C LEU A 250 -13.54 -6.18 -8.99
N SER A 251 -13.80 -6.55 -10.25
CA SER A 251 -14.41 -5.66 -11.25
C SER A 251 -15.75 -5.12 -10.76
N GLU A 252 -16.66 -6.01 -10.34
CA GLU A 252 -17.97 -5.64 -9.77
C GLU A 252 -17.83 -4.69 -8.58
N THR A 253 -16.82 -4.91 -7.73
CA THR A 253 -16.57 -4.05 -6.55
C THR A 253 -16.17 -2.65 -6.97
N ILE A 254 -15.23 -2.53 -7.91
CA ILE A 254 -14.77 -1.23 -8.43
C ILE A 254 -15.93 -0.48 -9.10
N GLU A 255 -16.73 -1.17 -9.93
CA GLU A 255 -17.91 -0.60 -10.60
C GLU A 255 -18.94 -0.09 -9.60
N ALA A 256 -19.21 -0.83 -8.52
CA ALA A 256 -20.17 -0.45 -7.49
C ALA A 256 -19.75 0.84 -6.75
N PHE A 257 -18.46 1.01 -6.43
CA PHE A 257 -17.94 2.23 -5.82
C PHE A 257 -17.87 3.38 -6.83
N SER A 258 -17.52 3.12 -8.07
CA SER A 258 -17.59 4.10 -9.16
C SER A 258 -19.01 4.66 -9.31
N ALA A 259 -20.03 3.80 -9.28
CA ALA A 259 -21.45 4.19 -9.31
C ALA A 259 -21.88 4.97 -8.05
N ALA A 260 -21.17 4.84 -6.94
CA ALA A 260 -21.38 5.65 -5.74
C ALA A 260 -20.66 7.03 -5.82
N GLY A 261 -19.98 7.33 -6.93
CA GLY A 261 -19.32 8.61 -7.19
C GLY A 261 -17.99 8.80 -6.46
N VAL A 262 -17.27 7.72 -6.13
CA VAL A 262 -15.97 7.77 -5.46
C VAL A 262 -14.89 7.03 -6.25
N LYS A 263 -13.63 7.46 -6.10
CA LYS A 263 -12.46 6.72 -6.60
C LYS A 263 -12.20 5.48 -5.75
N VAL A 264 -11.49 4.53 -6.33
CA VAL A 264 -11.05 3.31 -5.65
C VAL A 264 -9.52 3.28 -5.58
N MET A 265 -9.00 2.94 -4.42
CA MET A 265 -7.59 2.64 -4.23
C MET A 265 -7.44 1.21 -3.70
N ILE A 266 -6.39 0.51 -4.13
CA ILE A 266 -5.90 -0.66 -3.41
C ILE A 266 -4.83 -0.13 -2.46
N THR A 267 -5.08 -0.20 -1.16
CA THR A 267 -4.29 0.56 -0.16
C THR A 267 -3.22 -0.25 0.54
N GLU A 268 -3.36 -1.57 0.59
CA GLU A 268 -2.54 -2.45 1.42
C GLU A 268 -2.28 -3.81 0.74
N LEU A 269 -2.05 -3.78 -0.59
CA LEU A 269 -1.99 -4.98 -1.42
C LEU A 269 -0.91 -5.95 -0.96
N ASP A 270 -1.34 -7.13 -0.60
CA ASP A 270 -0.50 -8.32 -0.46
C ASP A 270 -1.25 -9.60 -0.88
N MET A 271 -0.50 -10.66 -1.19
CA MET A 271 -1.07 -11.91 -1.67
C MET A 271 -0.55 -13.08 -0.84
N ASP A 272 -1.33 -13.51 0.17
CA ASP A 272 -0.90 -14.61 1.04
C ASP A 272 -0.92 -15.96 0.30
N VAL A 273 0.26 -16.52 0.10
CA VAL A 273 0.48 -17.83 -0.55
C VAL A 273 0.50 -18.98 0.45
N LEU A 274 0.51 -18.68 1.75
CA LEU A 274 0.59 -19.69 2.79
C LEU A 274 -0.79 -20.26 3.10
N PRO A 275 -0.86 -21.51 3.58
CA PRO A 275 -2.11 -22.10 4.02
C PRO A 275 -2.81 -21.24 5.07
N ALA A 276 -4.11 -21.07 4.92
CA ALA A 276 -4.92 -20.31 5.86
C ALA A 276 -4.93 -20.98 7.24
N ALA A 277 -4.77 -20.17 8.28
CA ALA A 277 -4.93 -20.64 9.66
C ALA A 277 -6.42 -20.72 10.07
N THR A 278 -7.30 -20.07 9.32
CA THR A 278 -8.75 -20.05 9.50
C THR A 278 -9.42 -19.96 8.12
N TRP A 279 -10.71 -20.28 8.07
CA TRP A 279 -11.55 -20.12 6.86
C TRP A 279 -12.01 -18.67 6.63
N SER A 280 -11.76 -17.75 7.57
CA SER A 280 -12.11 -16.36 7.42
C SER A 280 -11.22 -15.67 6.39
N GLN A 281 -11.81 -14.86 5.52
CA GLN A 281 -11.10 -13.95 4.60
C GLN A 281 -10.73 -12.62 5.29
N ALA A 282 -11.25 -12.35 6.49
CA ALA A 282 -11.02 -11.12 7.21
C ALA A 282 -9.55 -10.95 7.61
N ALA A 283 -9.02 -9.74 7.48
CA ALA A 283 -7.72 -9.32 7.96
C ALA A 283 -7.79 -8.76 9.40
N GLU A 284 -8.57 -9.43 10.26
CA GLU A 284 -8.79 -9.00 11.65
C GLU A 284 -7.51 -9.18 12.48
N VAL A 285 -6.90 -8.07 12.91
CA VAL A 285 -5.58 -8.06 13.57
C VAL A 285 -5.54 -8.73 14.94
N SER A 286 -6.70 -8.98 15.58
CA SER A 286 -6.77 -9.74 16.84
C SER A 286 -6.48 -11.22 16.68
N MET A 287 -6.47 -11.75 15.46
CA MET A 287 -6.19 -13.16 15.20
C MET A 287 -4.74 -13.52 15.55
N ASN A 288 -4.56 -14.58 16.34
CA ASN A 288 -3.25 -15.09 16.74
C ASN A 288 -3.30 -16.60 16.88
N PHE A 289 -2.59 -17.32 16.02
CA PHE A 289 -2.55 -18.77 15.99
C PHE A 289 -1.13 -19.28 16.23
N LYS A 290 -1.03 -20.43 16.92
CA LYS A 290 0.27 -21.07 17.16
C LYS A 290 0.88 -21.58 15.86
N LEU A 291 2.17 -21.33 15.66
CA LEU A 291 2.94 -21.82 14.52
C LEU A 291 2.94 -23.36 14.48
N GLN A 292 2.59 -23.90 13.32
CA GLN A 292 2.62 -25.32 12.99
C GLN A 292 3.29 -25.49 11.62
N ALA A 293 4.02 -26.58 11.41
CA ALA A 293 4.72 -26.82 10.15
C ALA A 293 3.80 -26.75 8.91
N LYS A 294 2.55 -27.22 9.03
CA LYS A 294 1.55 -27.17 7.96
C LYS A 294 1.14 -25.74 7.57
N LEU A 295 1.31 -24.75 8.47
CA LEU A 295 1.01 -23.35 8.24
C LEU A 295 2.20 -22.54 7.71
N ASN A 296 3.39 -23.18 7.64
CA ASN A 296 4.61 -22.57 7.14
C ASN A 296 5.43 -23.57 6.29
N PRO A 297 4.89 -24.06 5.17
CA PRO A 297 5.53 -25.13 4.39
C PRO A 297 6.78 -24.69 3.62
N TYR A 298 6.97 -23.40 3.37
CA TYR A 298 7.99 -22.88 2.45
C TYR A 298 9.16 -22.18 3.16
N THR A 299 9.68 -22.78 4.24
CA THR A 299 10.77 -22.18 5.06
C THR A 299 12.10 -22.02 4.33
N LYS A 300 12.32 -22.73 3.21
CA LYS A 300 13.56 -22.72 2.42
C LYS A 300 13.44 -21.98 1.08
N GLY A 301 12.34 -21.31 0.84
CA GLY A 301 12.04 -20.65 -0.43
C GLY A 301 10.70 -21.08 -1.01
N LEU A 302 10.10 -20.22 -1.82
CA LEU A 302 8.84 -20.51 -2.50
C LEU A 302 9.11 -21.40 -3.73
N PRO A 303 8.43 -22.57 -3.88
CA PRO A 303 8.59 -23.42 -5.04
C PRO A 303 8.25 -22.70 -6.35
N ASP A 304 8.94 -23.02 -7.44
CA ASP A 304 8.77 -22.34 -8.74
C ASP A 304 7.33 -22.37 -9.26
N ASN A 305 6.64 -23.49 -9.14
CA ASN A 305 5.24 -23.58 -9.54
C ASN A 305 4.33 -22.65 -8.72
N VAL A 306 4.60 -22.45 -7.44
CA VAL A 306 3.86 -21.51 -6.58
C VAL A 306 4.22 -20.06 -6.97
N GLN A 307 5.50 -19.78 -7.27
CA GLN A 307 5.91 -18.47 -7.78
C GLN A 307 5.22 -18.12 -9.09
N GLN A 308 5.09 -19.06 -10.03
CA GLN A 308 4.37 -18.84 -11.30
C GLN A 308 2.87 -18.63 -11.06
N THR A 309 2.28 -19.38 -10.14
CA THR A 309 0.87 -19.19 -9.78
C THR A 309 0.64 -17.79 -9.15
N LEU A 310 1.54 -17.35 -8.27
CA LEU A 310 1.52 -16.00 -7.69
C LEU A 310 1.66 -14.93 -8.77
N ALA A 311 2.59 -15.13 -9.71
CA ALA A 311 2.81 -14.21 -10.82
C ALA A 311 1.55 -14.05 -11.70
N LYS A 312 0.92 -15.19 -12.06
CA LYS A 312 -0.34 -15.17 -12.79
C LYS A 312 -1.45 -14.44 -12.00
N ARG A 313 -1.55 -14.71 -10.70
CA ARG A 313 -2.57 -14.11 -9.85
C ARG A 313 -2.43 -12.58 -9.77
N TYR A 314 -1.20 -12.07 -9.65
CA TYR A 314 -0.93 -10.64 -9.72
C TYR A 314 -1.25 -10.05 -11.10
N ALA A 315 -0.91 -10.75 -12.19
CA ALA A 315 -1.26 -10.30 -13.54
C ALA A 315 -2.78 -10.22 -13.74
N ASP A 316 -3.53 -11.24 -13.32
CA ASP A 316 -5.00 -11.24 -13.39
C ASP A 316 -5.60 -10.05 -12.63
N LEU A 317 -5.09 -9.75 -11.43
CA LEU A 317 -5.50 -8.60 -10.62
C LEU A 317 -5.19 -7.27 -11.33
N PHE A 318 -3.94 -7.06 -11.76
CA PHE A 318 -3.54 -5.81 -12.41
C PHE A 318 -4.24 -5.60 -13.75
N THR A 319 -4.58 -6.66 -14.48
CA THR A 319 -5.42 -6.57 -15.68
C THR A 319 -6.78 -5.92 -15.37
N VAL A 320 -7.44 -6.33 -14.26
CA VAL A 320 -8.69 -5.69 -13.82
C VAL A 320 -8.46 -4.23 -13.44
N LEU A 321 -7.42 -3.93 -12.68
CA LEU A 321 -7.12 -2.56 -12.25
C LEU A 321 -6.88 -1.62 -13.42
N VAL A 322 -6.14 -2.08 -14.45
CA VAL A 322 -5.88 -1.32 -15.68
C VAL A 322 -7.16 -1.14 -16.51
N GLN A 323 -8.06 -2.13 -16.55
CA GLN A 323 -9.38 -1.98 -17.17
C GLN A 323 -10.23 -0.90 -16.51
N HIS A 324 -10.07 -0.69 -15.20
CA HIS A 324 -10.80 0.29 -14.41
C HIS A 324 -9.99 1.55 -14.05
N ARG A 325 -8.92 1.87 -14.80
CA ARG A 325 -8.02 2.99 -14.52
C ARG A 325 -8.70 4.36 -14.36
N ASP A 326 -9.86 4.57 -14.98
CA ASP A 326 -10.63 5.81 -14.82
C ASP A 326 -11.23 5.93 -13.41
N THR A 327 -11.38 4.83 -12.68
CA THR A 327 -11.89 4.76 -11.31
C THR A 327 -10.78 4.49 -10.30
N VAL A 328 -9.85 3.59 -10.64
CA VAL A 328 -8.71 3.25 -9.78
C VAL A 328 -7.67 4.37 -9.83
N SER A 329 -7.35 4.98 -8.71
CA SER A 329 -6.40 6.11 -8.64
C SER A 329 -5.03 5.70 -8.08
N ARG A 330 -4.95 4.59 -7.32
CA ARG A 330 -3.72 4.18 -6.65
C ARG A 330 -3.70 2.70 -6.31
N VAL A 331 -2.50 2.09 -6.37
CA VAL A 331 -2.22 0.74 -5.90
C VAL A 331 -1.00 0.78 -4.98
N THR A 332 -1.17 0.48 -3.71
CA THR A 332 -0.13 0.49 -2.68
C THR A 332 0.07 -0.92 -2.13
N PHE A 333 1.27 -1.46 -2.25
CA PHE A 333 1.65 -2.74 -1.63
C PHE A 333 1.87 -2.57 -0.14
N TRP A 334 1.47 -3.56 0.69
CA TRP A 334 1.67 -3.48 2.13
C TRP A 334 3.06 -3.98 2.54
N GLY A 335 4.06 -3.19 2.18
CA GLY A 335 5.48 -3.43 2.36
C GLY A 335 6.28 -3.29 1.06
N VAL A 336 7.59 -3.43 1.14
CA VAL A 336 8.51 -3.30 -0.01
C VAL A 336 9.02 -4.66 -0.47
N THR A 337 9.52 -5.46 0.47
CA THR A 337 10.05 -6.82 0.22
C THR A 337 9.31 -7.85 1.06
N ASP A 338 9.39 -9.12 0.69
CA ASP A 338 8.83 -10.22 1.51
C ASP A 338 9.35 -10.22 2.95
N GLY A 339 10.50 -9.59 3.20
CA GLY A 339 11.08 -9.43 4.53
C GLY A 339 10.31 -8.47 5.42
N ASP A 340 9.72 -7.44 4.80
CA ASP A 340 8.98 -6.38 5.49
C ASP A 340 7.51 -6.76 5.77
N SER A 341 7.02 -7.85 5.17
CA SER A 341 5.60 -8.22 5.27
C SER A 341 5.16 -8.56 6.70
N TRP A 342 4.06 -7.95 7.14
CA TRP A 342 3.38 -8.27 8.40
C TRP A 342 2.92 -9.74 8.49
N LEU A 343 2.66 -10.38 7.35
CA LEU A 343 2.27 -11.80 7.26
C LEU A 343 3.36 -12.76 7.76
N ASN A 344 4.58 -12.29 7.97
CA ASN A 344 5.61 -13.07 8.66
C ASN A 344 5.26 -13.32 10.14
N ASN A 345 4.41 -12.44 10.72
CA ASN A 345 4.05 -12.48 12.13
C ASN A 345 2.54 -12.55 12.40
N TRP A 346 1.71 -12.43 11.37
CA TRP A 346 0.26 -12.47 11.47
C TRP A 346 -0.34 -13.42 10.41
N PRO A 347 -1.42 -14.14 10.67
CA PRO A 347 -2.03 -14.41 11.98
C PRO A 347 -1.24 -15.45 12.78
N VAL A 348 -0.10 -15.88 12.28
CA VAL A 348 0.80 -16.86 12.89
C VAL A 348 2.20 -16.27 12.97
N ARG A 349 2.68 -16.01 14.17
CA ARG A 349 4.00 -15.42 14.36
C ARG A 349 5.13 -16.37 13.94
N GLY A 350 6.12 -15.85 13.21
CA GLY A 350 7.31 -16.58 12.79
C GLY A 350 7.14 -17.38 11.51
N ARG A 351 6.13 -17.09 10.68
CA ARG A 351 6.02 -17.65 9.32
C ARG A 351 7.05 -17.03 8.38
N THR A 352 7.29 -17.71 7.26
CA THR A 352 8.09 -17.22 6.15
C THR A 352 7.14 -16.92 4.98
N ALA A 353 6.57 -15.70 4.97
CA ALA A 353 5.59 -15.28 3.97
C ALA A 353 6.26 -14.74 2.70
N TYR A 354 5.57 -14.81 1.57
CA TYR A 354 6.07 -14.40 0.25
C TYR A 354 5.03 -13.60 -0.55
N PRO A 355 4.40 -12.56 0.05
CA PRO A 355 3.23 -11.95 -0.56
C PRO A 355 3.53 -10.84 -1.57
N LEU A 356 4.75 -10.30 -1.60
CA LEU A 356 5.09 -9.09 -2.34
C LEU A 356 5.82 -9.38 -3.67
N LEU A 357 6.16 -8.31 -4.42
CA LEU A 357 6.81 -8.42 -5.73
C LEU A 357 8.33 -8.60 -5.66
N PHE A 358 8.93 -8.31 -4.49
CA PHE A 358 10.38 -8.43 -4.27
C PHE A 358 10.69 -9.44 -3.18
N ASN A 359 11.71 -10.26 -3.43
CA ASN A 359 12.25 -11.18 -2.44
C ASN A 359 12.88 -10.44 -1.26
N ARG A 360 13.21 -11.15 -0.18
CA ARG A 360 13.87 -10.59 1.02
C ARG A 360 15.21 -9.92 0.74
N ASP A 361 15.92 -10.36 -0.29
CA ASP A 361 17.19 -9.77 -0.76
C ASP A 361 17.00 -8.58 -1.71
N GLY A 362 15.75 -8.22 -2.02
CA GLY A 362 15.38 -7.14 -2.93
C GLY A 362 15.37 -7.52 -4.41
N SER A 363 15.68 -8.76 -4.77
CA SER A 363 15.56 -9.20 -6.16
C SER A 363 14.09 -9.30 -6.59
N PRO A 364 13.75 -8.93 -7.84
CA PRO A 364 12.37 -9.01 -8.33
C PRO A 364 11.93 -10.47 -8.50
N LYS A 365 10.69 -10.75 -8.14
CA LYS A 365 10.05 -12.07 -8.34
C LYS A 365 9.44 -12.15 -9.73
N PRO A 366 9.09 -13.35 -10.24
CA PRO A 366 8.31 -13.50 -11.49
C PRO A 366 7.03 -12.64 -11.51
N ALA A 367 6.40 -12.42 -10.34
CA ALA A 367 5.23 -11.58 -10.19
C ALA A 367 5.48 -10.11 -10.57
N PHE A 368 6.67 -9.56 -10.30
CA PHE A 368 7.04 -8.21 -10.72
C PHE A 368 6.98 -8.06 -12.25
N ASN A 369 7.60 -9.00 -12.99
CA ASN A 369 7.60 -8.96 -14.44
C ASN A 369 6.19 -9.17 -15.02
N ALA A 370 5.40 -10.06 -14.41
CA ALA A 370 4.03 -10.31 -14.83
C ALA A 370 3.15 -9.05 -14.66
N VAL A 371 3.29 -8.33 -13.57
CA VAL A 371 2.62 -7.03 -13.34
C VAL A 371 3.03 -6.01 -14.41
N ILE A 372 4.32 -5.83 -14.67
CA ILE A 372 4.81 -4.88 -15.69
C ILE A 372 4.23 -5.19 -17.07
N GLN A 373 4.04 -6.46 -17.43
CA GLN A 373 3.49 -6.83 -18.74
C GLN A 373 2.04 -6.36 -18.91
N THR A 374 1.22 -6.32 -17.85
CA THR A 374 -0.18 -5.91 -17.97
C THR A 374 -0.36 -4.46 -18.45
N SER A 375 0.62 -3.58 -18.19
CA SER A 375 0.58 -2.19 -18.66
C SER A 375 0.80 -2.05 -20.17
N LYS A 376 1.27 -3.10 -20.84
CA LYS A 376 1.61 -3.11 -22.28
C LYS A 376 0.54 -3.77 -23.15
N GLU A 377 -0.42 -4.48 -22.53
CA GLU A 377 -1.45 -5.19 -23.28
C GLU A 377 -2.43 -4.21 -23.93
N PRO A 378 -2.80 -4.45 -25.23
CA PRO A 378 -3.81 -3.63 -25.90
C PRO A 378 -5.13 -3.73 -25.15
N GLN A 379 -5.66 -2.60 -24.74
CA GLN A 379 -6.94 -2.52 -24.06
C GLN A 379 -8.05 -2.86 -25.05
N THR A 380 -8.80 -3.92 -24.78
CA THR A 380 -10.06 -4.15 -25.49
C THR A 380 -11.06 -3.10 -24.98
N PRO A 381 -11.63 -2.24 -25.84
CA PRO A 381 -12.63 -1.28 -25.39
C PRO A 381 -13.79 -2.01 -24.72
N GLN A 382 -14.14 -1.63 -23.49
CA GLN A 382 -15.40 -2.07 -22.89
C GLN A 382 -16.53 -1.56 -23.78
N LYS A 383 -17.39 -2.48 -24.28
CA LYS A 383 -18.65 -2.08 -24.91
C LYS A 383 -19.47 -1.32 -23.86
N PRO A 384 -19.94 -0.10 -24.15
CA PRO A 384 -20.90 0.55 -23.29
C PRO A 384 -22.13 -0.35 -23.18
N MET A 385 -22.54 -0.68 -21.93
CA MET A 385 -23.83 -1.30 -21.66
C MET A 385 -24.95 -0.29 -21.83
#